data_0ba3389601c8cae465e84b828915eb51
#
_entry.id   0ba3389601c8cae465e84b828915eb51
#
_cell.length_a   1.000
_cell.length_b   1.000
_cell.length_c   1.000
_cell.angle_alpha   90.00
_cell.angle_beta   90.00
_cell.angle_gamma   90.00
#
_symmetry.space_group_name_H-M   'P 1'
#
loop_
_entity.id
_entity.type
_entity.pdbx_description
1 polymer ?
#
loop_
_entity_poly.entity_id
_entity_poly.type
_entity_poly.pdbx_seq_one_letter_code
_entity_poly.pdbx_strand_id
1 'polypeptide(L)'
;LRTNDIYFHHMASAWKQFRPSVNTKSDKKTDIKKLIMPLTGIIRLYALKYGIDGFSTLERIMELYVGKFIDYNLLRDSIREWKDLNSLRLTHHATCINSGKEPDNIVDFHIFNSDVICYTEQAAEIINDLILKAGNDFYTEII
;
A
#
# COMPACT_ATOMS: atom_id res chain seq x y z
N LEU A 1 7.32 -26.92 -5.60
CA LEU A 1 6.27 -26.38 -4.72
C LEU A 1 6.86 -25.75 -3.45
N ARG A 2 7.72 -26.46 -2.70
CA ARG A 2 8.34 -25.93 -1.45
C ARG A 2 9.20 -24.68 -1.67
N THR A 3 9.92 -24.58 -2.77
CA THR A 3 10.79 -23.42 -3.07
C THR A 3 9.98 -22.15 -3.29
N ASN A 4 8.83 -22.24 -3.95
CA ASN A 4 7.95 -21.09 -4.18
C ASN A 4 7.30 -20.62 -2.88
N ASP A 5 6.90 -21.53 -2.00
CA ASP A 5 6.28 -21.18 -0.72
C ASP A 5 7.28 -20.48 0.20
N ILE A 6 8.54 -20.91 0.23
CA ILE A 6 9.63 -20.24 0.94
C ILE A 6 9.83 -18.81 0.41
N TYR A 7 9.82 -18.62 -0.91
CA TYR A 7 9.92 -17.30 -1.52
C TYR A 7 8.81 -16.37 -1.05
N PHE A 8 7.55 -16.80 -1.12
CA PHE A 8 6.41 -15.98 -0.69
C PHE A 8 6.45 -15.66 0.80
N HIS A 9 6.85 -16.62 1.64
CA HIS A 9 7.05 -16.40 3.06
C HIS A 9 8.11 -15.31 3.34
N HIS A 10 9.26 -15.39 2.68
CA HIS A 10 10.32 -14.39 2.84
C HIS A 10 9.89 -13.00 2.37
N MET A 11 9.20 -12.92 1.24
CA MET A 11 8.70 -11.65 0.72
C MET A 11 7.64 -11.03 1.64
N ALA A 12 6.70 -11.82 2.13
CA ALA A 12 5.70 -11.35 3.08
C ALA A 12 6.34 -10.89 4.41
N SER A 13 7.34 -11.63 4.89
CA SER A 13 8.09 -11.27 6.10
C SER A 13 8.90 -9.98 5.94
N ALA A 14 9.47 -9.74 4.75
CA ALA A 14 10.19 -8.51 4.46
C ALA A 14 9.26 -7.28 4.55
N TRP A 15 8.01 -7.38 4.10
CA TRP A 15 7.06 -6.28 4.21
C TRP A 15 6.70 -5.91 5.63
N LYS A 16 6.85 -6.80 6.61
CA LYS A 16 6.67 -6.47 8.03
C LYS A 16 7.61 -5.37 8.53
N GLN A 17 8.78 -5.22 7.91
CA GLN A 17 9.74 -4.16 8.24
C GLN A 17 9.30 -2.79 7.72
N PHE A 18 8.40 -2.75 6.75
CA PHE A 18 7.90 -1.52 6.13
C PHE A 18 6.51 -1.12 6.64
N ARG A 19 6.17 -1.49 7.87
CA ARG A 19 4.90 -1.07 8.48
C ARG A 19 4.83 0.45 8.57
N PRO A 20 3.90 1.09 7.87
CA PRO A 20 3.75 2.53 7.99
C PRO A 20 3.14 2.89 9.35
N SER A 21 3.65 3.96 9.93
CA SER A 21 2.98 4.67 11.01
C SER A 21 2.84 6.14 10.60
N VAL A 22 1.65 6.67 10.70
CA VAL A 22 1.36 8.07 10.45
C VAL A 22 0.77 8.65 11.72
N ASN A 23 1.48 9.58 12.33
CA ASN A 23 1.01 10.33 13.47
C ASN A 23 0.94 11.81 13.12
N THR A 24 -0.19 12.25 12.64
CA THR A 24 -0.41 13.64 12.18
C THR A 24 -0.38 14.66 13.31
N LYS A 25 -0.50 14.23 14.57
CA LYS A 25 -0.36 15.10 15.74
C LYS A 25 1.10 15.47 16.04
N SER A 26 2.03 14.53 15.79
CA SER A 26 3.46 14.73 16.01
C SER A 26 4.24 14.99 14.73
N ASP A 27 3.80 14.42 13.62
CA ASP A 27 4.50 14.46 12.33
C ASP A 27 3.89 15.55 11.45
N LYS A 28 4.68 16.59 11.17
CA LYS A 28 4.25 17.65 10.25
C LYS A 28 4.33 17.24 8.78
N LYS A 29 5.20 16.30 8.46
CA LYS A 29 5.48 15.83 7.09
C LYS A 29 5.54 14.32 7.04
N THR A 30 5.08 13.77 5.93
CA THR A 30 5.19 12.33 5.68
C THR A 30 5.65 12.04 4.25
N ASP A 31 6.46 11.01 4.09
CA ASP A 31 6.82 10.46 2.78
C ASP A 31 5.71 9.53 2.34
N ILE A 32 4.87 10.01 1.42
CA ILE A 32 3.71 9.25 0.91
C ILE A 32 4.11 7.97 0.18
N LYS A 33 5.33 7.90 -0.34
CA LYS A 33 5.86 6.70 -0.96
C LYS A 33 5.94 5.53 0.02
N LYS A 34 6.20 5.81 1.30
CA LYS A 34 6.21 4.78 2.36
C LYS A 34 4.84 4.13 2.62
N LEU A 35 3.75 4.77 2.19
CA LEU A 35 2.40 4.20 2.20
C LEU A 35 2.10 3.44 0.90
N ILE A 36 2.43 4.04 -0.24
CA ILE A 36 2.12 3.46 -1.56
C ILE A 36 2.92 2.18 -1.81
N MET A 37 4.20 2.14 -1.45
CA MET A 37 5.08 1.01 -1.74
C MET A 37 4.63 -0.32 -1.10
N PRO A 38 4.35 -0.40 0.21
CA PRO A 38 3.89 -1.66 0.79
C PRO A 38 2.53 -2.09 0.24
N LEU A 39 1.61 -1.17 -0.01
CA LEU A 39 0.31 -1.48 -0.62
C LEU A 39 0.49 -2.14 -2.00
N THR A 40 1.25 -1.51 -2.89
CA THR A 40 1.50 -2.03 -4.23
C THR A 40 2.31 -3.32 -4.22
N GLY A 41 3.29 -3.43 -3.33
CA GLY A 41 4.16 -4.60 -3.18
C GLY A 41 3.41 -5.84 -2.72
N ILE A 42 2.53 -5.70 -1.74
CA ILE A 42 1.72 -6.82 -1.24
C ILE A 42 0.69 -7.26 -2.28
N ILE A 43 0.01 -6.34 -2.94
CA ILE A 43 -0.91 -6.68 -4.04
C ILE A 43 -0.17 -7.44 -5.14
N ARG A 44 1.04 -7.01 -5.49
CA ARG A 44 1.87 -7.72 -6.46
C ARG A 44 2.25 -9.13 -5.97
N LEU A 45 2.54 -9.28 -4.69
CA LEU A 45 2.88 -10.58 -4.10
C LEU A 45 1.71 -11.57 -4.21
N TYR A 46 0.48 -11.12 -3.88
CA TYR A 46 -0.71 -11.93 -4.08
C TYR A 46 -0.97 -12.26 -5.56
N ALA A 47 -0.83 -11.28 -6.45
CA ALA A 47 -0.98 -11.49 -7.88
C ALA A 47 -0.01 -12.57 -8.40
N LEU A 48 1.25 -12.51 -8.00
CA LEU A 48 2.25 -13.55 -8.34
C LEU A 48 1.87 -14.91 -7.78
N LYS A 49 1.37 -14.97 -6.54
CA LYS A 49 0.96 -16.24 -5.91
C LYS A 49 -0.15 -16.94 -6.68
N TYR A 50 -1.09 -16.18 -7.20
CA TYR A 50 -2.28 -16.69 -7.87
C TYR A 50 -2.18 -16.65 -9.41
N GLY A 51 -1.00 -16.35 -9.97
CA GLY A 51 -0.76 -16.36 -11.41
C GLY A 51 -1.51 -15.26 -12.18
N ILE A 52 -1.69 -14.10 -11.54
CA ILE A 52 -2.37 -12.96 -12.14
C ILE A 52 -1.34 -12.08 -12.87
N ASP A 53 -1.56 -11.86 -14.17
CA ASP A 53 -0.65 -11.14 -15.06
C ASP A 53 -1.00 -9.66 -15.26
N GLY A 54 -1.86 -9.08 -14.43
CA GLY A 54 -2.27 -7.67 -14.53
C GLY A 54 -1.08 -6.71 -14.58
N PHE A 55 -1.10 -5.74 -15.51
CA PHE A 55 0.00 -4.78 -15.71
C PHE A 55 0.03 -3.70 -14.64
N SER A 56 -1.14 -3.25 -14.17
CA SER A 56 -1.27 -2.21 -13.15
C SER A 56 -1.68 -2.79 -11.79
N THR A 57 -1.45 -2.01 -10.73
CA THR A 57 -1.91 -2.37 -9.39
C THR A 57 -3.43 -2.49 -9.34
N LEU A 58 -4.14 -1.61 -10.01
CA LEU A 58 -5.60 -1.63 -10.04
C LEU A 58 -6.14 -2.88 -10.74
N GLU A 59 -5.58 -3.27 -11.88
CA GLU A 59 -5.95 -4.51 -12.58
C GLU A 59 -5.72 -5.73 -11.69
N ARG A 60 -4.56 -5.80 -11.01
CA ARG A 60 -4.27 -6.90 -10.07
C ARG A 60 -5.28 -6.97 -8.93
N ILE A 61 -5.66 -5.83 -8.34
CA ILE A 61 -6.68 -5.79 -7.28
C ILE A 61 -8.02 -6.28 -7.82
N MET A 62 -8.42 -5.84 -9.01
CA MET A 62 -9.69 -6.25 -9.63
C MET A 62 -9.72 -7.75 -9.93
N GLU A 63 -8.65 -8.32 -10.44
CA GLU A 63 -8.55 -9.76 -10.70
C GLU A 63 -8.52 -10.59 -9.42
N LEU A 64 -7.82 -10.12 -8.37
CA LEU A 64 -7.86 -10.73 -7.04
C LEU A 64 -9.28 -10.72 -6.45
N TYR A 65 -10.03 -9.65 -6.68
CA TYR A 65 -11.42 -9.54 -6.29
C TYR A 65 -12.32 -10.53 -7.03
N VAL A 66 -12.24 -10.55 -8.35
CA VAL A 66 -13.03 -11.47 -9.21
C VAL A 66 -12.74 -12.93 -8.87
N GLY A 67 -11.49 -13.27 -8.63
CA GLY A 67 -11.06 -14.62 -8.24
C GLY A 67 -11.36 -14.98 -6.78
N LYS A 68 -11.83 -14.06 -5.97
CA LYS A 68 -12.10 -14.24 -4.54
C LYS A 68 -10.88 -14.73 -3.73
N PHE A 69 -9.68 -14.33 -4.14
CA PHE A 69 -8.44 -14.76 -3.51
C PHE A 69 -8.14 -14.03 -2.19
N ILE A 70 -8.71 -12.84 -2.01
CA ILE A 70 -8.56 -12.02 -0.80
C ILE A 70 -9.96 -11.56 -0.37
N ASP A 71 -10.12 -11.28 0.93
CA ASP A 71 -11.35 -10.73 1.49
C ASP A 71 -11.82 -9.47 0.74
N TYR A 72 -13.11 -9.44 0.42
CA TYR A 72 -13.72 -8.37 -0.35
C TYR A 72 -13.54 -6.98 0.29
N ASN A 73 -13.77 -6.89 1.60
CA ASN A 73 -13.69 -5.60 2.29
C ASN A 73 -12.28 -5.05 2.27
N LEU A 74 -11.28 -5.91 2.47
CA LEU A 74 -9.87 -5.53 2.42
C LEU A 74 -9.45 -5.08 1.03
N LEU A 75 -9.92 -5.76 -0.04
CA LEU A 75 -9.64 -5.34 -1.41
C LEU A 75 -10.32 -4.01 -1.76
N ARG A 76 -11.60 -3.85 -1.39
CA ARG A 76 -12.35 -2.60 -1.60
C ARG A 76 -11.63 -1.42 -0.93
N ASP A 77 -11.23 -1.60 0.32
CA ASP A 77 -10.54 -0.57 1.08
C ASP A 77 -9.16 -0.29 0.47
N SER A 78 -8.45 -1.31 0.01
CA SER A 78 -7.17 -1.17 -0.71
C SER A 78 -7.30 -0.38 -2.01
N ILE A 79 -8.39 -0.57 -2.78
CA ILE A 79 -8.67 0.22 -3.99
C ILE A 79 -8.84 1.69 -3.64
N ARG A 80 -9.64 1.97 -2.62
CA ARG A 80 -9.89 3.33 -2.16
C ARG A 80 -8.58 4.01 -1.74
N GLU A 81 -7.82 3.39 -0.85
CA GLU A 81 -6.58 3.95 -0.35
C GLU A 81 -5.53 4.11 -1.47
N TRP A 82 -5.45 3.16 -2.39
CA TRP A 82 -4.54 3.29 -3.53
C TRP A 82 -4.89 4.51 -4.40
N LYS A 83 -6.17 4.74 -4.67
CA LYS A 83 -6.64 5.91 -5.42
C LYS A 83 -6.36 7.22 -4.68
N ASP A 84 -6.70 7.27 -3.41
CA ASP A 84 -6.57 8.48 -2.59
C ASP A 84 -5.09 8.87 -2.39
N LEU A 85 -4.22 7.91 -2.11
CA LEU A 85 -2.79 8.15 -1.97
C LEU A 85 -2.14 8.61 -3.28
N ASN A 86 -2.51 8.00 -4.43
CA ASN A 86 -1.99 8.43 -5.72
C ASN A 86 -2.54 9.81 -6.13
N SER A 87 -3.80 10.11 -5.84
CA SER A 87 -4.39 11.43 -6.05
C SER A 87 -3.68 12.49 -5.22
N LEU A 88 -3.41 12.23 -3.95
CA LEU A 88 -2.63 13.11 -3.09
C LEU A 88 -1.22 13.35 -3.63
N ARG A 89 -0.56 12.29 -4.06
CA ARG A 89 0.78 12.36 -4.67
C ARG A 89 0.79 13.25 -5.90
N LEU A 90 -0.17 13.06 -6.81
CA LEU A 90 -0.27 13.86 -8.04
C LEU A 90 -0.56 15.33 -7.74
N THR A 91 -1.45 15.60 -6.79
CA THR A 91 -1.74 16.97 -6.35
C THR A 91 -0.50 17.65 -5.76
N HIS A 92 0.24 16.93 -4.92
CA HIS A 92 1.50 17.43 -4.35
C HIS A 92 2.54 17.70 -5.44
N HIS A 93 2.72 16.79 -6.40
CA HIS A 93 3.64 16.99 -7.52
C HIS A 93 3.26 18.21 -8.37
N ALA A 94 1.98 18.38 -8.67
CA ALA A 94 1.50 19.56 -9.39
C ALA A 94 1.79 20.86 -8.62
N THR A 95 1.60 20.86 -7.32
CA THR A 95 1.91 22.00 -6.46
C THR A 95 3.42 22.33 -6.48
N CYS A 96 4.29 21.32 -6.43
CA CYS A 96 5.73 21.51 -6.54
C CYS A 96 6.10 22.16 -7.88
N ILE A 97 5.61 21.60 -8.98
CA ILE A 97 5.88 22.11 -10.33
C ILE A 97 5.42 23.55 -10.49
N ASN A 98 4.20 23.86 -10.07
CA ASN A 98 3.65 25.22 -10.13
C ASN A 98 4.43 26.24 -9.29
N SER A 99 5.14 25.76 -8.26
CA SER A 99 6.01 26.59 -7.41
C SER A 99 7.47 26.61 -7.89
N GLY A 100 7.78 26.03 -9.06
CA GLY A 100 9.12 25.96 -9.59
C GLY A 100 10.06 25.01 -8.83
N LYS A 101 9.51 24.04 -8.10
CA LYS A 101 10.26 23.05 -7.34
C LYS A 101 10.21 21.69 -8.05
N GLU A 102 11.26 20.89 -7.87
CA GLU A 102 11.22 19.51 -8.30
C GLU A 102 10.20 18.72 -7.47
N PRO A 103 9.39 17.86 -8.11
CA PRO A 103 8.45 17.01 -7.41
C PRO A 103 9.15 16.04 -6.45
N ASP A 104 8.67 15.96 -5.22
CA ASP A 104 9.09 14.98 -4.23
C ASP A 104 7.88 14.22 -3.67
N ASN A 105 8.08 13.35 -2.71
CA ASN A 105 7.00 12.57 -2.07
C ASN A 105 6.74 13.01 -0.62
N ILE A 106 7.31 14.13 -0.19
CA ILE A 106 7.18 14.64 1.18
C ILE A 106 5.98 15.57 1.27
N VAL A 107 4.88 15.08 1.80
CA VAL A 107 3.63 15.82 1.96
C VAL A 107 3.62 16.52 3.31
N ASP A 108 3.32 17.82 3.30
CA ASP A 108 3.15 18.63 4.51
C ASP A 108 1.66 18.68 4.88
N PHE A 109 1.30 18.09 6.00
CA PHE A 109 -0.09 18.04 6.47
C PHE A 109 -0.67 19.40 6.89
N HIS A 110 0.16 20.42 7.12
CA HIS A 110 -0.34 21.76 7.42
C HIS A 110 -1.00 22.45 6.23
N ILE A 111 -0.68 21.99 5.01
CA ILE A 111 -1.23 22.54 3.76
C ILE A 111 -2.57 21.90 3.42
N PHE A 112 -2.85 20.71 3.96
CA PHE A 112 -4.05 19.94 3.66
C PHE A 112 -5.09 20.06 4.79
N ASN A 113 -6.35 19.83 4.42
CA ASN A 113 -7.47 19.84 5.36
C ASN A 113 -7.50 18.57 6.24
N SER A 114 -8.38 18.57 7.24
CA SER A 114 -8.55 17.45 8.18
C SER A 114 -8.93 16.14 7.49
N ASP A 115 -9.61 16.19 6.35
CA ASP A 115 -10.06 15.00 5.63
C ASP A 115 -8.85 14.25 5.02
N VAL A 116 -7.90 14.98 4.43
CA VAL A 116 -6.64 14.42 3.92
C VAL A 116 -5.83 13.76 5.03
N ILE A 117 -5.78 14.39 6.19
CA ILE A 117 -5.11 13.85 7.37
C ILE A 117 -5.76 12.55 7.80
N CYS A 118 -7.09 12.54 7.90
CA CYS A 118 -7.86 11.38 8.33
C CYS A 118 -7.66 10.17 7.39
N TYR A 119 -7.78 10.36 6.09
CA TYR A 119 -7.63 9.21 5.18
C TYR A 119 -6.18 8.73 5.09
N THR A 120 -5.20 9.58 5.33
CA THR A 120 -3.79 9.15 5.37
C THR A 120 -3.52 8.25 6.58
N GLU A 121 -4.10 8.57 7.74
CA GLU A 121 -4.05 7.70 8.92
C GLU A 121 -4.78 6.37 8.68
N GLN A 122 -5.97 6.41 8.09
CA GLN A 122 -6.72 5.22 7.70
C GLN A 122 -5.97 4.34 6.70
N ALA A 123 -5.29 4.96 5.73
CA ALA A 123 -4.45 4.23 4.77
C ALA A 123 -3.34 3.44 5.48
N ALA A 124 -2.68 4.02 6.48
CA ALA A 124 -1.66 3.32 7.25
C ALA A 124 -2.23 2.10 7.99
N GLU A 125 -3.43 2.19 8.56
CA GLU A 125 -4.11 1.08 9.22
C GLU A 125 -4.44 -0.05 8.24
N ILE A 126 -5.03 0.27 7.09
CA ILE A 126 -5.39 -0.72 6.07
C ILE A 126 -4.15 -1.40 5.48
N ILE A 127 -3.07 -0.66 5.27
CA ILE A 127 -1.80 -1.22 4.81
C ILE A 127 -1.21 -2.17 5.85
N ASN A 128 -1.29 -1.82 7.13
CA ASN A 128 -0.87 -2.70 8.22
C ASN A 128 -1.69 -3.99 8.27
N ASP A 129 -3.00 -3.92 8.04
CA ASP A 129 -3.88 -5.09 7.97
C ASP A 129 -3.51 -5.99 6.78
N LEU A 130 -3.20 -5.41 5.62
CA LEU A 130 -2.69 -6.15 4.46
C LEU A 130 -1.35 -6.85 4.76
N ILE A 131 -0.43 -6.17 5.42
CA ILE A 131 0.87 -6.72 5.82
C ILE A 131 0.68 -7.92 6.76
N LEU A 132 -0.19 -7.78 7.75
CA LEU A 132 -0.52 -8.86 8.70
C LEU A 132 -1.16 -10.04 7.99
N LYS A 133 -2.14 -9.78 7.12
CA LYS A 133 -2.79 -10.83 6.33
C LYS A 133 -1.80 -11.58 5.47
N ALA A 134 -0.96 -10.88 4.71
CA ALA A 134 0.06 -11.51 3.88
C ALA A 134 1.03 -12.37 4.73
N GLY A 135 1.41 -11.87 5.90
CA GLY A 135 2.25 -12.63 6.83
C GLY A 135 1.61 -13.93 7.31
N ASN A 136 0.29 -13.94 7.48
CA ASN A 136 -0.47 -15.13 7.87
C ASN A 136 -0.71 -16.08 6.69
N ASP A 137 -1.11 -15.53 5.54
CA ASP A 137 -1.44 -16.34 4.35
C ASP A 137 -0.21 -17.04 3.74
N PHE A 138 0.96 -16.42 3.88
CA PHE A 138 2.22 -16.96 3.35
C PHE A 138 3.12 -17.54 4.45
N TYR A 139 2.56 -17.78 5.63
CA TYR A 139 3.30 -18.46 6.70
C TYR A 139 3.60 -19.89 6.28
N THR A 140 4.88 -20.23 6.32
CA THR A 140 5.35 -21.59 6.09
C THR A 140 6.12 -22.05 7.31
N GLU A 141 5.70 -23.13 7.95
CA GLU A 141 6.51 -23.79 8.95
C GLU A 141 7.77 -24.33 8.26
N ILE A 142 8.89 -23.73 8.58
CA ILE A 142 10.20 -24.23 8.15
C ILE A 142 10.54 -25.37 9.11
N ILE A 143 10.20 -26.56 8.70
CA ILE A 143 10.64 -27.79 9.38
C ILE A 143 12.05 -28.13 8.95
#